data_10bf622dff2823f09239f4593127572e
#
_entry.id   10bf622dff2823f09239f4593127572e
#
_cell.length_a   1.000
_cell.length_b   1.000
_cell.length_c   1.000
_cell.angle_alpha   90.00
_cell.angle_beta   90.00
_cell.angle_gamma   90.00
#
_symmetry.space_group_name_H-M   'P 1'
#
loop_
_entity.id
_entity.type
_entity.pdbx_description
1 polymer ?
#
loop_
_entity_poly.entity_id
_entity_poly.type
_entity_poly.pdbx_seq_one_letter_code
_entity_poly.pdbx_strand_id
1 'polypeptide(L)'
;MRVFISINLNAPIRVALTQLLRALQAAAPPLKLKWVAPESQHLTLQFLGEIPDTKVPYIKQVLVPVVSVIAPFDWTLQGLGCFPNQRNPNVLWVGVHEPTGVLQRLQVSVSKALQSIGFAPDSRPFAPHLTLARVPRDAAPYERHALGVWFDAQPPPTPRTARVMTIHLMQSELLRTGARYTEIAEFTLANGR
;
A
#
# COMPACT_ATOMS: atom_id res chain seq x y z
N MET A 1 -14.97 -9.10 -9.93
CA MET A 1 -14.41 -8.67 -8.61
C MET A 1 -13.30 -7.64 -8.81
N ARG A 2 -13.14 -6.69 -7.88
CA ARG A 2 -12.03 -5.71 -7.91
C ARG A 2 -10.82 -6.27 -7.18
N VAL A 3 -9.65 -6.30 -7.82
CA VAL A 3 -8.46 -6.95 -7.25
C VAL A 3 -7.19 -6.11 -7.40
N PHE A 4 -6.18 -6.43 -6.57
CA PHE A 4 -4.86 -5.82 -6.57
C PHE A 4 -3.81 -6.80 -6.02
N ILE A 5 -2.53 -6.53 -6.34
CA ILE A 5 -1.39 -7.25 -5.77
C ILE A 5 -0.80 -6.40 -4.64
N SER A 6 -0.53 -7.04 -3.50
CA SER A 6 0.01 -6.36 -2.32
C SER A 6 1.05 -7.19 -1.56
N ILE A 7 1.79 -6.48 -0.69
CA ILE A 7 2.50 -7.06 0.44
C ILE A 7 1.66 -6.76 1.68
N ASN A 8 1.25 -7.80 2.40
CA ASN A 8 0.51 -7.69 3.65
C ASN A 8 1.46 -7.40 4.82
N LEU A 9 0.94 -6.75 5.84
CA LEU A 9 1.75 -6.30 6.97
C LEU A 9 1.88 -7.38 8.03
N ASN A 10 3.09 -7.60 8.52
CA ASN A 10 3.33 -8.44 9.69
C ASN A 10 3.00 -7.73 11.01
N ALA A 11 2.96 -8.48 12.12
CA ALA A 11 2.58 -7.96 13.42
C ALA A 11 3.43 -6.77 13.91
N PRO A 12 4.78 -6.77 13.82
CA PRO A 12 5.59 -5.63 14.24
C PRO A 12 5.25 -4.33 13.53
N ILE A 13 5.01 -4.36 12.21
CA ILE A 13 4.62 -3.17 11.44
C ILE A 13 3.20 -2.72 11.80
N ARG A 14 2.25 -3.64 11.99
CA ARG A 14 0.89 -3.28 12.43
C ARG A 14 0.88 -2.56 13.77
N VAL A 15 1.69 -3.03 14.73
CA VAL A 15 1.83 -2.37 16.03
C VAL A 15 2.37 -0.95 15.86
N ALA A 16 3.45 -0.76 15.10
CA ALA A 16 4.01 0.55 14.84
C ALA A 16 3.02 1.50 14.15
N LEU A 17 2.29 1.00 13.15
CA LEU A 17 1.26 1.79 12.48
C LEU A 17 0.08 2.13 13.37
N THR A 18 -0.34 1.23 14.25
CA THR A 18 -1.40 1.52 15.24
C THR A 18 -0.98 2.66 16.16
N GLN A 19 0.27 2.66 16.64
CA GLN A 19 0.81 3.73 17.47
C GLN A 19 0.88 5.06 16.70
N LEU A 20 1.40 5.04 15.48
CA LEU A 20 1.47 6.21 14.60
C LEU A 20 0.06 6.78 14.34
N LEU A 21 -0.90 5.94 13.96
CA LEU A 21 -2.26 6.36 13.69
C LEU A 21 -2.92 6.99 14.91
N ARG A 22 -2.76 6.40 16.10
CA ARG A 22 -3.30 6.98 17.36
C ARG A 22 -2.72 8.36 17.63
N ALA A 23 -1.42 8.54 17.47
CA ALA A 23 -0.76 9.84 17.66
C ALA A 23 -1.27 10.89 16.66
N LEU A 24 -1.34 10.52 15.37
CA LEU A 24 -1.84 11.41 14.32
C LEU A 24 -3.33 11.75 14.53
N GLN A 25 -4.17 10.78 14.90
CA GLN A 25 -5.60 11.01 15.15
C GLN A 25 -5.83 11.95 16.33
N ALA A 26 -5.03 11.83 17.40
CA ALA A 26 -5.13 12.69 18.57
C ALA A 26 -4.72 14.16 18.30
N ALA A 27 -3.82 14.38 17.34
CA ALA A 27 -3.29 15.69 16.97
C ALA A 27 -3.96 16.28 15.71
N ALA A 28 -4.79 15.52 15.01
CA ALA A 28 -5.36 15.92 13.72
C ALA A 28 -6.29 17.15 13.84
N PRO A 29 -6.26 18.04 12.85
CA PRO A 29 -7.22 19.14 12.79
C PRO A 29 -8.67 18.61 12.67
N PRO A 30 -9.69 19.41 12.96
CA PRO A 30 -11.10 18.99 13.00
C PRO A 30 -11.68 18.76 11.59
N LEU A 31 -10.98 17.99 10.77
CA LEU A 31 -11.39 17.55 9.44
C LEU A 31 -11.78 16.06 9.50
N LYS A 32 -12.91 15.71 8.90
CA LYS A 32 -13.43 14.31 8.88
C LYS A 32 -12.61 13.39 7.99
N LEU A 33 -11.34 13.16 8.35
CA LEU A 33 -10.45 12.24 7.65
C LEU A 33 -10.99 10.81 7.70
N LYS A 34 -10.92 10.10 6.57
CA LYS A 34 -11.21 8.66 6.51
C LYS A 34 -9.93 7.90 6.80
N TRP A 35 -9.70 7.61 8.07
CA TRP A 35 -8.55 6.83 8.52
C TRP A 35 -8.66 5.38 8.07
N VAL A 36 -7.54 4.80 7.63
CA VAL A 36 -7.47 3.40 7.24
C VAL A 36 -7.13 2.58 8.48
N ALA A 37 -7.98 1.63 8.81
CA ALA A 37 -7.75 0.75 9.95
C ALA A 37 -6.46 -0.09 9.73
N PRO A 38 -5.66 -0.34 10.78
CA PRO A 38 -4.40 -1.08 10.66
C PRO A 38 -4.55 -2.45 9.97
N GLU A 39 -5.69 -3.11 10.17
CA GLU A 39 -6.01 -4.42 9.58
C GLU A 39 -6.24 -4.34 8.06
N SER A 40 -6.59 -3.16 7.57
CA SER A 40 -6.85 -2.90 6.15
C SER A 40 -5.63 -2.32 5.43
N GLN A 41 -4.54 -2.06 6.15
CA GLN A 41 -3.34 -1.47 5.55
C GLN A 41 -2.47 -2.54 4.86
N HIS A 42 -1.96 -2.18 3.71
CA HIS A 42 -1.09 -3.01 2.88
C HIS A 42 -0.23 -2.14 1.97
N LEU A 43 0.88 -2.66 1.51
CA LEU A 43 1.67 -2.05 0.45
C LEU A 43 1.15 -2.56 -0.90
N THR A 44 0.54 -1.70 -1.70
CA THR A 44 0.07 -2.06 -3.04
C THR A 44 1.24 -2.10 -4.02
N LEU A 45 1.38 -3.22 -4.74
CA LEU A 45 2.34 -3.37 -5.84
C LEU A 45 1.70 -2.98 -7.18
N GLN A 46 0.46 -3.41 -7.43
CA GLN A 46 -0.30 -3.05 -8.64
C GLN A 46 -1.80 -3.22 -8.45
N PHE A 47 -2.59 -2.25 -8.90
CA PHE A 47 -4.03 -2.39 -9.04
C PHE A 47 -4.37 -3.04 -10.38
N LEU A 48 -5.33 -4.00 -10.35
CA LEU A 48 -5.80 -4.70 -11.56
C LEU A 48 -7.21 -4.26 -11.96
N GLY A 49 -7.91 -3.54 -11.09
CA GLY A 49 -9.28 -3.08 -11.34
C GLY A 49 -10.30 -4.21 -11.23
N GLU A 50 -11.41 -4.05 -11.97
CA GLU A 50 -12.47 -5.06 -12.02
C GLU A 50 -12.09 -6.17 -13.00
N ILE A 51 -12.15 -7.42 -12.54
CA ILE A 51 -11.86 -8.60 -13.34
C ILE A 51 -12.96 -9.66 -13.21
N PRO A 52 -13.19 -10.50 -14.22
CA PRO A 52 -13.96 -11.72 -14.06
C PRO A 52 -13.15 -12.76 -13.28
N ASP A 53 -13.80 -13.63 -12.52
CA ASP A 53 -13.19 -14.67 -11.71
C ASP A 53 -12.32 -15.63 -12.52
N THR A 54 -12.67 -15.82 -13.80
CA THR A 54 -11.93 -16.63 -14.77
C THR A 54 -10.50 -16.14 -15.04
N LYS A 55 -10.17 -14.89 -14.71
CA LYS A 55 -8.80 -14.36 -14.83
C LYS A 55 -7.88 -14.77 -13.68
N VAL A 56 -8.40 -15.17 -12.52
CA VAL A 56 -7.62 -15.53 -11.34
C VAL A 56 -6.58 -16.63 -11.61
N PRO A 57 -6.90 -17.75 -12.29
CA PRO A 57 -5.90 -18.78 -12.61
C PRO A 57 -4.74 -18.25 -13.44
N TYR A 58 -4.99 -17.39 -14.43
CA TYR A 58 -3.93 -16.80 -15.27
C TYR A 58 -3.02 -15.86 -14.47
N ILE A 59 -3.60 -15.05 -13.56
CA ILE A 59 -2.80 -14.21 -12.65
C ILE A 59 -1.88 -15.08 -11.79
N LYS A 60 -2.41 -16.17 -11.20
CA LYS A 60 -1.60 -17.11 -10.41
C LYS A 60 -0.47 -17.72 -11.25
N GLN A 61 -0.78 -18.16 -12.46
CA GLN A 61 0.19 -18.79 -13.37
C GLN A 61 1.37 -17.87 -13.71
N VAL A 62 1.14 -16.57 -13.96
CA VAL A 62 2.21 -15.64 -14.34
C VAL A 62 3.00 -15.11 -13.14
N LEU A 63 2.41 -15.10 -11.93
CA LEU A 63 3.08 -14.58 -10.73
C LEU A 63 4.00 -15.62 -10.06
N VAL A 64 3.68 -16.91 -10.10
CA VAL A 64 4.49 -17.97 -9.49
C VAL A 64 5.96 -17.92 -9.94
N PRO A 65 6.30 -17.86 -11.25
CA PRO A 65 7.70 -17.78 -11.67
C PRO A 65 8.38 -16.47 -11.29
N VAL A 66 7.62 -15.37 -11.15
CA VAL A 66 8.18 -14.09 -10.70
C VAL A 66 8.68 -14.17 -9.27
N VAL A 67 7.84 -14.69 -8.35
CA VAL A 67 8.19 -14.73 -6.93
C VAL A 67 9.25 -15.79 -6.62
N SER A 68 9.30 -16.86 -7.39
CA SER A 68 10.24 -17.99 -7.15
C SER A 68 11.72 -17.64 -7.33
N VAL A 69 12.03 -16.49 -7.94
CA VAL A 69 13.39 -16.03 -8.17
C VAL A 69 13.78 -14.80 -7.35
N ILE A 70 12.86 -14.27 -6.54
CA ILE A 70 13.09 -13.09 -5.70
C ILE A 70 13.24 -13.54 -4.26
N ALA A 71 14.44 -13.34 -3.70
CA ALA A 71 14.73 -13.66 -2.31
C ALA A 71 13.91 -12.77 -1.35
N PRO A 72 13.53 -13.28 -0.16
CA PRO A 72 12.96 -12.47 0.90
C PRO A 72 13.86 -11.29 1.26
N PHE A 73 13.26 -10.14 1.52
CA PHE A 73 13.97 -8.89 1.77
C PHE A 73 13.36 -8.13 2.94
N ASP A 74 14.14 -7.21 3.49
CA ASP A 74 13.70 -6.35 4.57
C ASP A 74 13.30 -4.97 4.05
N TRP A 75 12.32 -4.36 4.70
CA TRP A 75 11.86 -3.00 4.44
C TRP A 75 11.53 -2.27 5.74
N THR A 76 11.57 -0.94 5.71
CA THR A 76 11.42 -0.10 6.90
C THR A 76 10.38 0.99 6.65
N LEU A 77 9.56 1.30 7.66
CA LEU A 77 8.72 2.51 7.63
C LEU A 77 9.60 3.74 7.71
N GLN A 78 9.41 4.70 6.80
CA GLN A 78 10.19 5.91 6.74
C GLN A 78 9.41 7.09 6.15
N GLY A 79 9.44 8.21 6.88
CA GLY A 79 8.85 9.47 6.41
C GLY A 79 7.33 9.47 6.34
N LEU A 80 6.78 10.66 6.27
CA LEU A 80 5.36 10.93 6.04
C LEU A 80 5.22 11.74 4.76
N GLY A 81 4.10 11.59 4.08
CA GLY A 81 3.85 12.39 2.89
C GLY A 81 2.40 12.33 2.43
N CYS A 82 2.09 13.07 1.38
CA CYS A 82 0.75 13.13 0.83
C CYS A 82 0.73 13.11 -0.69
N PHE A 83 -0.38 12.61 -1.24
CA PHE A 83 -0.66 12.68 -2.67
C PHE A 83 -1.85 13.61 -2.94
N PRO A 84 -1.83 14.36 -4.05
CA PRO A 84 -0.72 14.51 -5.00
C PRO A 84 0.45 15.32 -4.43
N ASN A 85 0.22 16.22 -3.47
CA ASN A 85 1.22 17.06 -2.80
C ASN A 85 0.66 17.69 -1.52
N GLN A 86 1.51 18.36 -0.75
CA GLN A 86 1.17 19.01 0.52
C GLN A 86 0.20 20.17 0.38
N ARG A 87 0.18 20.88 -0.75
CA ARG A 87 -0.72 22.04 -0.96
C ARG A 87 -2.19 21.60 -1.12
N ASN A 88 -2.40 20.39 -1.67
CA ASN A 88 -3.74 19.86 -1.92
C ASN A 88 -3.79 18.34 -1.69
N PRO A 89 -3.60 17.87 -0.45
CA PRO A 89 -3.57 16.44 -0.15
C PRO A 89 -4.96 15.77 -0.36
N ASN A 90 -4.94 14.60 -0.97
CA ASN A 90 -6.06 13.68 -1.07
C ASN A 90 -5.84 12.41 -0.27
N VAL A 91 -4.56 12.04 -0.08
CA VAL A 91 -4.13 10.84 0.64
C VAL A 91 -2.96 11.21 1.53
N LEU A 92 -3.04 10.85 2.81
CA LEU A 92 -1.93 10.88 3.76
C LEU A 92 -1.33 9.48 3.84
N TRP A 93 0.01 9.39 3.82
CA TRP A 93 0.69 8.09 3.81
C TRP A 93 1.98 8.11 4.63
N VAL A 94 2.43 6.91 5.03
CA VAL A 94 3.77 6.66 5.52
C VAL A 94 4.56 5.93 4.45
N GLY A 95 5.80 6.37 4.23
CA GLY A 95 6.69 5.79 3.23
C GLY A 95 7.25 4.44 3.65
N VAL A 96 7.63 3.67 2.64
CA VAL A 96 8.34 2.40 2.76
C VAL A 96 9.70 2.54 2.09
N HIS A 97 10.75 2.25 2.84
CA HIS A 97 12.13 2.26 2.36
C HIS A 97 12.70 0.85 2.30
N GLU A 98 13.21 0.48 1.14
CA GLU A 98 13.95 -0.75 0.87
C GLU A 98 15.23 -0.36 0.13
N PRO A 99 16.41 -0.46 0.80
CA PRO A 99 17.64 0.15 0.28
C PRO A 99 18.33 -0.63 -0.84
N THR A 100 17.97 -1.89 -1.05
CA THR A 100 18.67 -2.77 -2.02
C THR A 100 18.05 -2.78 -3.42
N GLY A 101 16.88 -2.12 -3.56
CA GLY A 101 16.12 -2.07 -4.81
C GLY A 101 15.36 -3.35 -5.14
N VAL A 102 15.28 -4.32 -4.21
CA VAL A 102 14.52 -5.58 -4.42
C VAL A 102 13.04 -5.31 -4.54
N LEU A 103 12.48 -4.42 -3.71
CA LEU A 103 11.07 -4.06 -3.77
C LEU A 103 10.69 -3.43 -5.13
N GLN A 104 11.55 -2.57 -5.65
CA GLN A 104 11.35 -1.97 -6.97
C GLN A 104 11.42 -3.03 -8.08
N ARG A 105 12.41 -3.94 -8.02
CA ARG A 105 12.53 -5.04 -8.99
C ARG A 105 11.33 -5.98 -8.94
N LEU A 106 10.85 -6.32 -7.74
CA LEU A 106 9.64 -7.13 -7.55
C LEU A 106 8.44 -6.47 -8.21
N GLN A 107 8.20 -5.18 -7.93
CA GLN A 107 7.08 -4.44 -8.52
C GLN A 107 7.16 -4.42 -10.05
N VAL A 108 8.33 -4.14 -10.63
CA VAL A 108 8.53 -4.13 -12.09
C VAL A 108 8.28 -5.52 -12.69
N SER A 109 8.78 -6.59 -12.04
CA SER A 109 8.60 -7.97 -12.51
C SER A 109 7.13 -8.41 -12.44
N VAL A 110 6.44 -8.08 -11.34
CA VAL A 110 4.99 -8.30 -11.20
C VAL A 110 4.23 -7.57 -12.31
N SER A 111 4.54 -6.30 -12.54
CA SER A 111 3.89 -5.50 -13.58
C SER A 111 4.09 -6.06 -14.99
N LYS A 112 5.32 -6.47 -15.33
CA LYS A 112 5.62 -7.09 -16.62
C LYS A 112 4.89 -8.42 -16.83
N ALA A 113 4.85 -9.27 -15.80
CA ALA A 113 4.12 -10.54 -15.86
C ALA A 113 2.62 -10.33 -16.06
N LEU A 114 2.03 -9.38 -15.35
CA LEU A 114 0.61 -9.04 -15.50
C LEU A 114 0.31 -8.39 -16.85
N GLN A 115 1.24 -7.60 -17.40
CA GLN A 115 1.11 -7.02 -18.74
C GLN A 115 1.01 -8.10 -19.82
N SER A 116 1.72 -9.23 -19.69
CA SER A 116 1.65 -10.34 -20.66
C SER A 116 0.26 -10.99 -20.78
N ILE A 117 -0.60 -10.79 -19.78
CA ILE A 117 -1.98 -11.29 -19.77
C ILE A 117 -3.03 -10.17 -19.85
N GLY A 118 -2.59 -8.96 -20.28
CA GLY A 118 -3.46 -7.85 -20.65
C GLY A 118 -3.75 -6.83 -19.55
N PHE A 119 -3.03 -6.83 -18.42
CA PHE A 119 -3.15 -5.78 -17.41
C PHE A 119 -2.16 -4.65 -17.69
N ALA A 120 -2.68 -3.44 -17.90
CA ALA A 120 -1.83 -2.28 -18.09
C ALA A 120 -1.02 -1.96 -16.82
N PRO A 121 0.26 -1.55 -16.96
CA PRO A 121 1.03 -1.03 -15.83
C PRO A 121 0.42 0.27 -15.31
N ASP A 122 0.66 0.61 -14.04
CA ASP A 122 0.29 1.94 -13.52
C ASP A 122 1.11 3.00 -14.27
N SER A 123 0.43 4.06 -14.73
CA SER A 123 1.07 5.16 -15.46
C SER A 123 1.95 6.06 -14.57
N ARG A 124 1.78 5.98 -13.26
CA ARG A 124 2.57 6.74 -12.28
C ARG A 124 3.77 5.95 -11.81
N PRO A 125 4.89 6.62 -11.51
CA PRO A 125 6.03 5.98 -10.87
C PRO A 125 5.63 5.25 -9.58
N PHE A 126 6.21 4.09 -9.35
CA PHE A 126 6.00 3.36 -8.12
C PHE A 126 6.60 4.11 -6.93
N ALA A 127 5.74 4.53 -6.02
CA ALA A 127 6.11 5.18 -4.76
C ALA A 127 5.62 4.28 -3.60
N PRO A 128 6.49 3.45 -3.01
CA PRO A 128 6.07 2.50 -1.99
C PRO A 128 5.60 3.21 -0.72
N HIS A 129 4.34 3.00 -0.34
CA HIS A 129 3.69 3.66 0.78
C HIS A 129 2.55 2.85 1.38
N LEU A 130 2.21 3.15 2.63
CA LEU A 130 1.00 2.67 3.29
C LEU A 130 0.06 3.85 3.51
N THR A 131 -1.17 3.73 3.02
CA THR A 131 -2.18 4.78 3.18
C THR A 131 -2.63 4.87 4.64
N LEU A 132 -2.47 6.04 5.26
CA LEU A 132 -2.92 6.31 6.63
C LEU A 132 -4.35 6.86 6.65
N ALA A 133 -4.64 7.83 5.78
CA ALA A 133 -5.96 8.46 5.71
C ALA A 133 -6.27 8.98 4.30
N ARG A 134 -7.56 9.14 4.02
CA ARG A 134 -8.06 9.83 2.82
C ARG A 134 -8.78 11.09 3.23
N VAL A 135 -8.51 12.16 2.50
CA VAL A 135 -9.16 13.46 2.69
C VAL A 135 -10.56 13.40 2.07
N PRO A 136 -11.60 13.94 2.73
CA PRO A 136 -12.93 14.06 2.16
C PRO A 136 -12.92 14.80 0.82
N ARG A 137 -13.76 14.36 -0.12
CA ARG A 137 -13.81 15.00 -1.45
C ARG A 137 -14.33 16.43 -1.40
N ASP A 138 -15.20 16.71 -0.46
CA ASP A 138 -15.86 18.00 -0.19
C ASP A 138 -15.04 18.93 0.72
N ALA A 139 -13.83 18.52 1.16
CA ALA A 139 -12.94 19.38 1.91
C ALA A 139 -12.54 20.61 1.09
N ALA A 140 -12.68 21.81 1.68
CA ALA A 140 -12.34 23.06 1.01
C ALA A 140 -10.82 23.19 0.76
N PRO A 141 -10.41 23.99 -0.24
CA PRO A 141 -8.98 24.14 -0.57
C PRO A 141 -8.13 24.62 0.61
N TYR A 142 -8.64 25.53 1.44
CA TYR A 142 -7.93 26.02 2.62
C TYR A 142 -7.77 24.96 3.71
N GLU A 143 -8.77 24.07 3.88
CA GLU A 143 -8.70 22.93 4.83
C GLU A 143 -7.64 21.92 4.38
N ARG A 144 -7.59 21.63 3.08
CA ARG A 144 -6.56 20.75 2.48
C ARG A 144 -5.17 21.32 2.69
N HIS A 145 -4.99 22.61 2.43
CA HIS A 145 -3.71 23.27 2.63
C HIS A 145 -3.27 23.23 4.09
N ALA A 146 -4.16 23.61 5.02
CA ALA A 146 -3.89 23.55 6.45
C ALA A 146 -3.56 22.12 6.93
N LEU A 147 -4.28 21.13 6.42
CA LEU A 147 -3.99 19.72 6.68
C LEU A 147 -2.60 19.31 6.20
N GLY A 148 -2.22 19.74 4.99
CA GLY A 148 -0.89 19.43 4.44
C GLY A 148 0.24 20.04 5.26
N VAL A 149 0.10 21.29 5.68
CA VAL A 149 1.05 21.98 6.57
C VAL A 149 1.15 21.26 7.92
N TRP A 150 0.00 20.93 8.51
CA TRP A 150 -0.04 20.18 9.77
C TRP A 150 0.65 18.81 9.64
N PHE A 151 0.38 18.07 8.57
CA PHE A 151 0.92 16.73 8.37
C PHE A 151 2.42 16.73 8.14
N ASP A 152 2.94 17.72 7.40
CA ASP A 152 4.36 17.89 7.17
C ASP A 152 5.15 18.22 8.45
N ALA A 153 4.52 18.90 9.39
CA ALA A 153 5.10 19.21 10.70
C ALA A 153 5.11 18.03 11.68
N GLN A 154 4.48 16.89 11.33
CA GLN A 154 4.46 15.73 12.22
C GLN A 154 5.83 15.07 12.28
N PRO A 155 6.24 14.54 13.46
CA PRO A 155 7.49 13.80 13.58
C PRO A 155 7.46 12.56 12.67
N PRO A 156 8.60 12.19 12.07
CA PRO A 156 8.68 10.98 11.28
C PRO A 156 8.35 9.75 12.16
N PRO A 157 7.80 8.68 11.56
CA PRO A 157 7.53 7.46 12.30
C PRO A 157 8.83 6.88 12.87
N THR A 158 8.76 6.25 14.04
CA THR A 158 9.88 5.44 14.52
C THR A 158 10.18 4.35 13.50
N PRO A 159 11.41 4.25 12.97
CA PRO A 159 11.76 3.23 12.00
C PRO A 159 11.45 1.83 12.55
N ARG A 160 10.75 1.04 11.76
CA ARG A 160 10.45 -0.36 12.06
C ARG A 160 10.70 -1.19 10.82
N THR A 161 11.56 -2.18 10.96
CA THR A 161 11.91 -3.09 9.87
C THR A 161 11.04 -4.34 9.92
N ALA A 162 10.66 -4.81 8.76
CA ALA A 162 9.95 -6.08 8.59
C ALA A 162 10.49 -6.84 7.41
N ARG A 163 10.49 -8.16 7.52
CA ARG A 163 10.85 -9.07 6.44
C ARG A 163 9.62 -9.38 5.60
N VAL A 164 9.80 -9.28 4.28
CA VAL A 164 8.81 -9.69 3.27
C VAL A 164 9.14 -11.10 2.83
N MET A 165 8.16 -11.99 2.98
CA MET A 165 8.25 -13.40 2.61
C MET A 165 7.27 -13.75 1.49
N THR A 166 6.21 -12.96 1.34
CA THR A 166 5.06 -13.27 0.46
C THR A 166 4.50 -12.01 -0.18
N ILE A 167 3.88 -12.19 -1.35
CA ILE A 167 2.94 -11.21 -1.93
C ILE A 167 1.57 -11.85 -2.07
N HIS A 168 0.54 -11.04 -2.21
CA HIS A 168 -0.85 -11.50 -2.13
C HIS A 168 -1.69 -10.94 -3.28
N LEU A 169 -2.56 -11.77 -3.84
CA LEU A 169 -3.68 -11.32 -4.67
C LEU A 169 -4.88 -11.08 -3.75
N MET A 170 -5.33 -9.85 -3.68
CA MET A 170 -6.39 -9.40 -2.80
C MET A 170 -7.62 -8.96 -3.57
N GLN A 171 -8.79 -9.32 -3.07
CA GLN A 171 -10.07 -8.74 -3.49
C GLN A 171 -10.40 -7.53 -2.63
N SER A 172 -10.96 -6.48 -3.24
CA SER A 172 -11.46 -5.29 -2.57
C SER A 172 -12.97 -5.16 -2.79
N GLU A 173 -13.73 -5.12 -1.71
CA GLU A 173 -15.15 -4.83 -1.71
C GLU A 173 -15.40 -3.49 -1.03
N LEU A 174 -16.10 -2.58 -1.70
CA LEU A 174 -16.48 -1.29 -1.14
C LEU A 174 -17.81 -1.43 -0.40
N LEU A 175 -17.74 -1.49 0.92
CA LEU A 175 -18.90 -1.51 1.80
C LEU A 175 -19.24 -0.07 2.27
N ARG A 176 -20.45 0.13 2.79
CA ARG A 176 -20.86 1.41 3.41
C ARG A 176 -19.97 1.79 4.60
N THR A 177 -19.42 0.80 5.29
CA THR A 177 -18.54 0.96 6.46
C THR A 177 -17.06 1.15 6.10
N GLY A 178 -16.68 0.97 4.83
CA GLY A 178 -15.29 1.04 4.36
C GLY A 178 -14.94 -0.09 3.39
N ALA A 179 -13.68 -0.16 2.99
CA ALA A 179 -13.20 -1.25 2.14
C ALA A 179 -12.95 -2.52 2.98
N ARG A 180 -13.48 -3.65 2.51
CA ARG A 180 -13.15 -4.98 3.00
C ARG A 180 -12.20 -5.64 2.01
N TYR A 181 -11.12 -6.23 2.55
CA TYR A 181 -10.12 -6.94 1.75
C TYR A 181 -10.17 -8.43 2.09
N THR A 182 -10.18 -9.27 1.05
CA THR A 182 -10.17 -10.73 1.17
C THR A 182 -9.00 -11.26 0.35
N GLU A 183 -8.20 -12.13 0.94
CA GLU A 183 -7.11 -12.79 0.23
C GLU A 183 -7.65 -13.88 -0.71
N ILE A 184 -7.23 -13.82 -1.97
CA ILE A 184 -7.55 -14.83 -3.00
C ILE A 184 -6.40 -15.84 -3.14
N ALA A 185 -5.16 -15.35 -3.04
CA ALA A 185 -3.98 -16.19 -3.14
C ALA A 185 -2.77 -15.53 -2.47
N GLU A 186 -1.91 -16.36 -1.92
CA GLU A 186 -0.58 -16.02 -1.43
C GLU A 186 0.49 -16.61 -2.35
N PHE A 187 1.58 -15.87 -2.54
CA PHE A 187 2.74 -16.29 -3.32
C PHE A 187 4.00 -16.10 -2.49
N THR A 188 4.66 -17.19 -2.13
CA THR A 188 5.89 -17.19 -1.35
C THR A 188 7.08 -16.81 -2.24
N LEU A 189 7.90 -15.86 -1.78
CA LEU A 189 9.17 -15.50 -2.40
C LEU A 189 10.13 -16.70 -2.33
N ALA A 190 11.21 -16.67 -3.14
CA ALA A 190 12.17 -17.75 -3.20
C ALA A 190 12.64 -18.14 -1.79
N ASN A 191 12.55 -19.42 -1.44
CA ASN A 191 13.17 -19.92 -0.22
C ASN A 191 14.68 -19.71 -0.37
N GLY A 192 15.26 -18.84 0.47
CA GLY A 192 16.71 -18.70 0.51
C GLY A 192 17.34 -20.08 0.73
N ARG A 193 18.06 -20.56 -0.28
CA ARG A 193 18.96 -21.69 -0.12
C ARG A 193 20.18 -21.26 0.67
#